data_808145ff08f30da83fb53d1c2bedff3f
#
_entry.id   808145ff08f30da83fb53d1c2bedff3f
#
_cell.length_a   1.000
_cell.length_b   1.000
_cell.length_c   1.000
_cell.angle_alpha   90.00
_cell.angle_beta   90.00
_cell.angle_gamma   90.00
#
_symmetry.space_group_name_H-M   'P 1'
#
loop_
_entity.id
_entity.type
_entity.pdbx_description
1 polymer ?
#
loop_
_entity_poly.entity_id
_entity_poly.type
_entity_poly.pdbx_seq_one_letter_code
_entity_poly.pdbx_strand_id
1 'polypeptide(L)'
;MIRTILSIASAVLLIAGSGALVGFSVERESNARYTGLEVDVVEIDGMFFVDAAGVRDRIYTNDSIARTFIADLSLHDVERWVREIPAIDGVEIYPGLNRTLHVQVTQRKPLARVHTSEDEPDFYIDDEGELLPLSPYYTARVPVIHAPSFEAASEAFALVQATANDPLWSAFIDQIEVKGAGELDVVPRIGAARIAFGDTQRLEKKLNKLLVFYTEHVERGNLNVYKRIDLTFADQVVAQRYY
;
A
#
# COMPACT_ATOMS: atom_id res chain seq x y z
N MET A 1 0.85 49.09 51.72
CA MET A 1 1.84 49.37 50.66
C MET A 1 2.99 48.36 50.65
N ILE A 2 3.75 48.16 51.73
CA ILE A 2 4.91 47.26 51.79
C ILE A 2 4.52 45.82 51.47
N ARG A 3 3.41 45.30 51.99
CA ARG A 3 2.93 43.94 51.69
C ARG A 3 2.57 43.73 50.24
N THR A 4 1.98 44.71 49.58
CA THR A 4 1.62 44.67 48.16
C THR A 4 2.86 44.70 47.25
N ILE A 5 3.85 45.50 47.63
CA ILE A 5 5.14 45.53 46.86
C ILE A 5 5.89 44.19 47.01
N LEU A 6 5.87 43.59 48.20
CA LEU A 6 6.50 42.31 48.46
C LEU A 6 5.84 41.16 47.67
N SER A 7 4.49 41.18 47.57
CA SER A 7 3.76 40.18 46.77
C SER A 7 3.98 40.34 45.30
N ILE A 8 4.08 41.55 44.78
CA ILE A 8 4.40 41.80 43.36
C ILE A 8 5.84 41.36 43.06
N ALA A 9 6.79 41.69 43.93
CA ALA A 9 8.18 41.28 43.77
C ALA A 9 8.34 39.76 43.80
N SER A 10 7.63 39.03 44.69
CA SER A 10 7.65 37.56 44.70
C SER A 10 7.01 36.95 43.47
N ALA A 11 5.92 37.53 42.96
CA ALA A 11 5.28 37.07 41.73
C ALA A 11 6.20 37.23 40.49
N VAL A 12 6.88 38.38 40.41
CA VAL A 12 7.86 38.62 39.31
C VAL A 12 9.04 37.67 39.42
N LEU A 13 9.51 37.39 40.62
CA LEU A 13 10.63 36.45 40.83
C LEU A 13 10.24 35.00 40.48
N LEU A 14 9.01 34.59 40.78
CA LEU A 14 8.48 33.29 40.39
C LEU A 14 8.33 33.17 38.88
N ILE A 15 7.84 34.19 38.21
CA ILE A 15 7.69 34.18 36.72
C ILE A 15 9.06 34.18 36.08
N ALA A 16 10.00 34.98 36.53
CA ALA A 16 11.36 34.98 36.00
C ALA A 16 12.08 33.65 36.25
N GLY A 17 11.91 33.06 37.45
CA GLY A 17 12.46 31.74 37.79
C GLY A 17 11.87 30.62 36.94
N SER A 18 10.55 30.64 36.74
CA SER A 18 9.90 29.65 35.84
C SER A 18 10.36 29.81 34.38
N GLY A 19 10.48 31.06 33.92
CA GLY A 19 10.99 31.33 32.57
C GLY A 19 12.44 30.86 32.38
N ALA A 20 13.30 31.08 33.37
CA ALA A 20 14.68 30.58 33.36
C ALA A 20 14.76 29.05 33.38
N LEU A 21 13.91 28.39 34.19
CA LEU A 21 13.84 26.91 34.24
C LEU A 21 13.37 26.30 32.89
N VAL A 22 12.36 26.91 32.29
CA VAL A 22 11.88 26.48 30.96
C VAL A 22 12.96 26.68 29.90
N GLY A 23 13.59 27.86 29.88
CA GLY A 23 14.68 28.16 28.97
C GLY A 23 15.86 27.15 29.08
N PHE A 24 16.29 26.87 30.32
CA PHE A 24 17.34 25.93 30.61
C PHE A 24 16.95 24.48 30.22
N SER A 25 15.68 24.10 30.42
CA SER A 25 15.18 22.77 30.00
C SER A 25 15.20 22.62 28.49
N VAL A 26 14.74 23.62 27.74
CA VAL A 26 14.73 23.65 26.29
C VAL A 26 16.15 23.61 25.72
N GLU A 27 17.08 24.39 26.26
CA GLU A 27 18.47 24.42 25.84
C GLU A 27 19.19 23.08 26.10
N ARG A 28 18.90 22.44 27.23
CA ARG A 28 19.46 21.12 27.56
C ARG A 28 18.93 20.02 26.64
N GLU A 29 17.68 20.10 26.19
CA GLU A 29 17.07 19.14 25.28
C GLU A 29 17.59 19.33 23.85
N SER A 30 17.72 20.57 23.39
CA SER A 30 18.25 20.87 22.04
C SER A 30 19.72 20.45 21.86
N ASN A 31 20.53 20.52 22.92
CA ASN A 31 21.94 20.06 22.93
C ASN A 31 22.10 18.55 23.18
N ALA A 32 21.01 17.83 23.36
CA ALA A 32 21.05 16.38 23.49
C ALA A 32 21.21 15.71 22.12
N ARG A 33 21.79 14.52 22.10
CA ARG A 33 21.90 13.69 20.91
C ARG A 33 20.90 12.57 20.94
N TYR A 34 20.47 12.13 19.77
CA TYR A 34 19.74 10.88 19.66
C TYR A 34 20.59 9.71 20.12
N THR A 35 19.98 8.78 20.82
CA THR A 35 20.62 7.56 21.37
C THR A 35 20.45 6.36 20.44
N GLY A 36 19.46 6.41 19.55
CA GLY A 36 19.16 5.33 18.64
C GLY A 36 18.06 5.67 17.64
N LEU A 37 17.83 4.74 16.74
CA LEU A 37 16.76 4.74 15.73
C LEU A 37 15.97 3.44 15.87
N GLU A 38 14.68 3.55 16.04
CA GLU A 38 13.74 2.44 16.04
C GLU A 38 12.81 2.58 14.84
N VAL A 39 12.78 1.53 14.02
CA VAL A 39 11.95 1.50 12.81
C VAL A 39 10.92 0.41 12.98
N ASP A 40 9.66 0.80 12.84
CA ASP A 40 8.50 -0.08 12.85
C ASP A 40 7.82 -0.08 11.48
N VAL A 41 7.61 -1.27 10.92
CA VAL A 41 6.95 -1.46 9.64
C VAL A 41 5.57 -2.01 9.90
N VAL A 42 4.53 -1.22 9.58
CA VAL A 42 3.15 -1.66 9.74
C VAL A 42 2.86 -2.79 8.76
N GLU A 43 2.48 -3.94 9.32
CA GLU A 43 2.09 -5.11 8.54
C GLU A 43 0.71 -4.85 7.88
N ILE A 44 0.59 -5.19 6.59
CA ILE A 44 -0.67 -5.16 5.86
C ILE A 44 -0.96 -6.57 5.33
N ASP A 45 -1.97 -7.23 5.86
CA ASP A 45 -2.45 -8.55 5.41
C ASP A 45 -1.34 -9.62 5.30
N GLY A 46 -0.32 -9.58 6.19
CA GLY A 46 0.83 -10.49 6.16
C GLY A 46 1.86 -10.19 5.05
N MET A 47 1.78 -9.02 4.43
CA MET A 47 2.69 -8.60 3.36
C MET A 47 3.89 -7.82 3.90
N PHE A 48 5.08 -8.12 3.37
CA PHE A 48 6.35 -7.50 3.75
C PHE A 48 7.14 -7.11 2.51
N PHE A 49 6.84 -5.94 1.93
CA PHE A 49 7.60 -5.40 0.78
C PHE A 49 8.87 -4.68 1.19
N VAL A 50 8.89 -4.19 2.42
CA VAL A 50 10.02 -3.48 3.02
C VAL A 50 10.26 -4.08 4.40
N ASP A 51 11.52 -4.25 4.76
CA ASP A 51 11.90 -4.61 6.12
C ASP A 51 12.45 -3.40 6.89
N ALA A 52 12.39 -3.47 8.21
CA ALA A 52 12.89 -2.41 9.09
C ALA A 52 14.41 -2.17 8.91
N ALA A 53 15.17 -3.18 8.48
CA ALA A 53 16.61 -3.03 8.23
C ALA A 53 16.85 -2.17 6.99
N GLY A 54 16.13 -2.40 5.89
CA GLY A 54 16.25 -1.60 4.66
C GLY A 54 15.88 -0.14 4.87
N VAL A 55 14.83 0.14 5.66
CA VAL A 55 14.48 1.52 6.02
C VAL A 55 15.59 2.17 6.87
N ARG A 56 16.10 1.44 7.85
CA ARG A 56 17.21 1.91 8.70
C ARG A 56 18.46 2.20 7.89
N ASP A 57 18.83 1.32 6.99
CA ASP A 57 20.01 1.49 6.13
C ASP A 57 19.83 2.69 5.21
N ARG A 58 18.63 2.94 4.70
CA ARG A 58 18.32 4.14 3.90
C ARG A 58 18.56 5.43 4.69
N ILE A 59 18.13 5.46 5.96
CA ILE A 59 18.34 6.62 6.84
C ILE A 59 19.83 6.79 7.16
N TYR A 60 20.51 5.74 7.55
CA TYR A 60 21.95 5.81 7.91
C TYR A 60 22.86 6.12 6.72
N THR A 61 22.46 5.82 5.50
CA THR A 61 23.21 6.21 4.29
C THR A 61 23.21 7.72 4.10
N ASN A 62 22.16 8.42 4.56
CA ASN A 62 22.03 9.86 4.41
C ASN A 62 22.51 10.63 5.65
N ASP A 63 22.32 10.07 6.87
CA ASP A 63 22.77 10.68 8.12
C ASP A 63 23.06 9.66 9.22
N SER A 64 23.96 10.01 10.12
CA SER A 64 24.30 9.21 11.30
C SER A 64 23.51 9.70 12.52
N ILE A 65 22.26 9.28 12.62
CA ILE A 65 21.29 9.72 13.66
C ILE A 65 21.89 9.70 15.08
N ALA A 66 22.60 8.63 15.46
CA ALA A 66 23.19 8.49 16.80
C ALA A 66 24.27 9.52 17.15
N ARG A 67 24.70 10.37 16.22
CA ARG A 67 25.70 11.44 16.44
C ARG A 67 25.14 12.83 16.24
N THR A 68 23.91 12.93 15.74
CA THR A 68 23.27 14.19 15.41
C THR A 68 22.56 14.77 16.62
N PHE A 69 22.72 16.06 16.87
CA PHE A 69 21.95 16.76 17.89
C PHE A 69 20.48 16.80 17.52
N ILE A 70 19.60 16.72 18.53
CA ILE A 70 18.16 16.77 18.30
C ILE A 70 17.75 18.05 17.56
N ALA A 71 18.42 19.16 17.85
CA ALA A 71 18.17 20.44 17.18
C ALA A 71 18.62 20.50 15.72
N ASP A 72 19.59 19.67 15.30
CA ASP A 72 20.19 19.72 13.98
C ASP A 72 19.55 18.72 13.00
N LEU A 73 18.82 17.73 13.52
CA LEU A 73 18.15 16.73 12.67
C LEU A 73 16.85 17.29 12.12
N SER A 74 16.79 17.43 10.81
CA SER A 74 15.56 17.73 10.09
C SER A 74 14.72 16.46 9.95
N LEU A 75 13.65 16.34 10.74
CA LEU A 75 12.69 15.23 10.64
C LEU A 75 12.06 15.16 9.24
N HIS A 76 11.87 16.31 8.62
CA HIS A 76 11.36 16.39 7.25
C HIS A 76 12.33 15.77 6.23
N ASP A 77 13.64 15.92 6.41
CA ASP A 77 14.63 15.28 5.53
C ASP A 77 14.61 13.76 5.71
N VAL A 78 14.52 13.28 6.96
CA VAL A 78 14.37 11.84 7.24
C VAL A 78 13.11 11.28 6.59
N GLU A 79 11.96 11.98 6.72
CA GLU A 79 10.71 11.60 6.08
C GLU A 79 10.87 11.50 4.56
N ARG A 80 11.50 12.50 3.93
CA ARG A 80 11.75 12.51 2.49
C ARG A 80 12.59 11.32 2.05
N TRP A 81 13.69 11.00 2.76
CA TRP A 81 14.56 9.86 2.42
C TRP A 81 13.83 8.52 2.51
N VAL A 82 12.95 8.38 3.48
CA VAL A 82 12.15 7.16 3.65
C VAL A 82 11.07 7.07 2.59
N ARG A 83 10.40 8.17 2.24
CA ARG A 83 9.39 8.21 1.15
C ARG A 83 9.96 7.93 -0.25
N GLU A 84 11.27 8.06 -0.43
CA GLU A 84 11.94 7.67 -1.68
C GLU A 84 12.00 6.14 -1.89
N ILE A 85 11.66 5.34 -0.87
CA ILE A 85 11.54 3.87 -1.01
C ILE A 85 10.19 3.59 -1.69
N PRO A 86 10.17 3.01 -2.90
CA PRO A 86 8.94 2.92 -3.72
C PRO A 86 7.78 2.18 -3.06
N ALA A 87 8.07 1.25 -2.14
CA ALA A 87 7.06 0.44 -1.47
C ALA A 87 6.46 1.10 -0.21
N ILE A 88 6.82 2.34 0.08
CA ILE A 88 6.30 3.08 1.23
C ILE A 88 5.18 4.01 0.79
N ASP A 89 4.06 3.91 1.47
CA ASP A 89 2.89 4.78 1.36
C ASP A 89 2.96 5.93 2.37
N GLY A 90 3.11 5.62 3.66
CA GLY A 90 3.10 6.57 4.76
C GLY A 90 4.34 6.48 5.64
N VAL A 91 4.74 7.63 6.21
CA VAL A 91 5.85 7.73 7.16
C VAL A 91 5.43 8.64 8.31
N GLU A 92 5.54 8.14 9.53
CA GLU A 92 5.38 8.93 10.75
C GLU A 92 6.69 8.92 11.53
N ILE A 93 7.18 10.10 11.92
CA ILE A 93 8.45 10.26 12.63
C ILE A 93 8.22 11.08 13.88
N TYR A 94 8.64 10.54 15.01
CA TYR A 94 8.53 11.25 16.28
C TYR A 94 9.69 10.91 17.23
N PRO A 95 10.14 11.90 18.03
CA PRO A 95 11.15 11.66 19.05
C PRO A 95 10.53 10.97 20.27
N GLY A 96 11.16 9.90 20.75
CA GLY A 96 10.81 9.23 21.99
C GLY A 96 11.41 9.90 23.22
N LEU A 97 10.82 9.64 24.40
CA LEU A 97 11.28 10.17 25.68
C LEU A 97 12.71 9.76 26.06
N ASN A 98 13.18 8.63 25.54
CA ASN A 98 14.52 8.09 25.74
C ASN A 98 15.54 8.63 24.71
N ARG A 99 15.16 9.65 23.92
CA ARG A 99 15.93 10.20 22.80
C ARG A 99 16.18 9.20 21.67
N THR A 100 15.32 8.21 21.51
CA THR A 100 15.27 7.37 20.33
C THR A 100 14.38 8.03 19.30
N LEU A 101 14.83 8.08 18.05
CA LEU A 101 13.96 8.49 16.95
C LEU A 101 13.12 7.29 16.53
N HIS A 102 11.81 7.43 16.59
CA HIS A 102 10.87 6.44 16.12
C HIS A 102 10.44 6.78 14.70
N VAL A 103 10.51 5.80 13.82
CA VAL A 103 10.08 5.90 12.41
C VAL A 103 9.11 4.77 12.16
N GLN A 104 7.84 5.10 12.01
CA GLN A 104 6.80 4.16 11.65
C GLN A 104 6.49 4.32 10.17
N VAL A 105 6.51 3.22 9.42
CA VAL A 105 6.23 3.22 7.98
C VAL A 105 5.03 2.35 7.65
N THR A 106 4.18 2.85 6.76
CA THR A 106 3.08 2.12 6.16
C THR A 106 3.48 1.75 4.73
N GLN A 107 3.22 0.51 4.34
CA GLN A 107 3.56 0.01 3.02
C GLN A 107 2.42 0.22 2.03
N ARG A 108 2.75 0.37 0.74
CA ARG A 108 1.78 0.38 -0.36
C ARG A 108 1.16 -1.00 -0.51
N LYS A 109 -0.13 -1.05 -0.84
CA LYS A 109 -0.90 -2.28 -1.01
C LYS A 109 -1.02 -2.64 -2.48
N PRO A 110 -0.36 -3.69 -2.98
CA PRO A 110 -0.52 -4.13 -4.37
C PRO A 110 -1.91 -4.73 -4.58
N LEU A 111 -2.54 -4.41 -5.70
CA LEU A 111 -3.81 -4.99 -6.12
C LEU A 111 -3.65 -6.01 -7.25
N ALA A 112 -2.68 -5.83 -8.13
CA ALA A 112 -2.39 -6.76 -9.21
C ALA A 112 -0.90 -6.78 -9.56
N ARG A 113 -0.42 -7.90 -10.07
CA ARG A 113 0.90 -7.99 -10.74
C ARG A 113 0.69 -7.84 -12.23
N VAL A 114 1.52 -7.04 -12.88
CA VAL A 114 1.46 -6.81 -14.32
C VAL A 114 2.64 -7.45 -15.01
N HIS A 115 2.35 -8.21 -16.05
CA HIS A 115 3.29 -8.78 -16.98
C HIS A 115 3.02 -8.21 -18.37
N THR A 116 3.98 -7.46 -18.94
CA THR A 116 3.83 -6.79 -20.23
C THR A 116 4.51 -7.56 -21.36
N SER A 117 5.73 -8.03 -21.14
CA SER A 117 6.49 -8.83 -22.10
C SER A 117 7.59 -9.63 -21.40
N GLU A 118 8.16 -10.63 -22.09
CA GLU A 118 9.28 -11.41 -21.55
C GLU A 118 10.56 -10.58 -21.34
N ASP A 119 10.70 -9.47 -22.05
CA ASP A 119 11.89 -8.61 -22.02
C ASP A 119 11.78 -7.48 -20.96
N GLU A 120 10.60 -7.25 -20.39
CA GLU A 120 10.36 -6.21 -19.38
C GLU A 120 10.14 -6.84 -18.00
N PRO A 121 10.70 -6.21 -16.93
CA PRO A 121 10.44 -6.71 -15.59
C PRO A 121 8.98 -6.53 -15.22
N ASP A 122 8.42 -7.53 -14.55
CA ASP A 122 7.10 -7.42 -13.94
C ASP A 122 7.10 -6.34 -12.86
N PHE A 123 5.93 -5.80 -12.60
CA PHE A 123 5.68 -4.85 -11.52
C PHE A 123 4.30 -5.07 -10.92
N TYR A 124 4.01 -4.41 -9.81
CA TYR A 124 2.66 -4.34 -9.26
C TYR A 124 2.00 -3.01 -9.61
N ILE A 125 0.67 -3.00 -9.60
CA ILE A 125 -0.16 -1.81 -9.49
C ILE A 125 -0.78 -1.84 -8.10
N ASP A 126 -0.68 -0.72 -7.37
CA ASP A 126 -1.27 -0.59 -6.05
C ASP A 126 -2.73 -0.13 -6.08
N ASP A 127 -3.31 0.17 -4.93
CA ASP A 127 -4.70 0.60 -4.79
C ASP A 127 -4.97 2.04 -5.29
N GLU A 128 -3.93 2.83 -5.50
CA GLU A 128 -4.02 4.15 -6.13
C GLU A 128 -3.85 4.09 -7.66
N GLY A 129 -3.49 2.94 -8.20
CA GLY A 129 -3.23 2.74 -9.63
C GLY A 129 -1.78 3.05 -10.04
N GLU A 130 -0.91 3.26 -9.08
CA GLU A 130 0.49 3.62 -9.30
C GLU A 130 1.38 2.38 -9.39
N LEU A 131 2.47 2.53 -10.13
CA LEU A 131 3.47 1.48 -10.28
C LEU A 131 4.19 1.19 -8.96
N LEU A 132 4.30 -0.10 -8.62
CA LEU A 132 5.08 -0.57 -7.50
C LEU A 132 6.05 -1.67 -7.97
N PRO A 133 7.36 -1.48 -7.84
CA PRO A 133 8.35 -2.49 -8.22
C PRO A 133 8.18 -3.80 -7.43
N LEU A 134 8.65 -4.91 -8.00
CA LEU A 134 8.69 -6.18 -7.27
C LEU A 134 9.64 -6.06 -6.08
N SER A 135 9.25 -6.65 -4.96
CA SER A 135 10.11 -6.75 -3.78
C SER A 135 10.97 -8.02 -3.84
N PRO A 136 12.24 -7.96 -3.44
CA PRO A 136 13.06 -9.15 -3.26
C PRO A 136 12.66 -9.96 -2.01
N TYR A 137 11.88 -9.36 -1.10
CA TYR A 137 11.53 -9.96 0.19
C TYR A 137 10.18 -10.68 0.14
N TYR A 138 9.25 -10.25 -0.71
CA TYR A 138 7.89 -10.77 -0.69
C TYR A 138 7.24 -10.76 -2.08
N THR A 139 6.43 -11.79 -2.35
CA THR A 139 5.58 -11.86 -3.54
C THR A 139 4.12 -11.85 -3.11
N ALA A 140 3.37 -10.82 -3.53
CA ALA A 140 1.95 -10.70 -3.23
C ALA A 140 1.11 -11.74 -3.96
N ARG A 141 0.10 -12.26 -3.27
CA ARG A 141 -0.92 -13.16 -3.86
C ARG A 141 -2.08 -12.34 -4.43
N VAL A 142 -1.81 -11.70 -5.54
CA VAL A 142 -2.76 -10.86 -6.27
C VAL A 142 -2.99 -11.42 -7.68
N PRO A 143 -4.06 -11.06 -8.38
CA PRO A 143 -4.25 -11.43 -9.78
C PRO A 143 -3.10 -10.97 -10.68
N VAL A 144 -2.81 -11.73 -11.75
CA VAL A 144 -1.82 -11.34 -12.76
C VAL A 144 -2.54 -10.74 -13.95
N ILE A 145 -2.17 -9.51 -14.33
CA ILE A 145 -2.63 -8.86 -15.55
C ILE A 145 -1.59 -9.11 -16.64
N HIS A 146 -1.98 -9.77 -17.71
CA HIS A 146 -1.21 -9.88 -18.93
C HIS A 146 -1.67 -8.81 -19.91
N ALA A 147 -0.80 -7.87 -20.26
CA ALA A 147 -1.13 -6.73 -21.12
C ALA A 147 0.04 -6.42 -22.07
N PRO A 148 -0.21 -5.88 -23.27
CA PRO A 148 0.85 -5.49 -24.19
C PRO A 148 1.67 -4.27 -23.74
N SER A 149 1.13 -3.45 -22.83
CA SER A 149 1.82 -2.28 -22.25
C SER A 149 1.20 -1.93 -20.90
N PHE A 150 1.84 -1.01 -20.17
CA PHE A 150 1.30 -0.47 -18.92
C PHE A 150 -0.04 0.26 -19.14
N GLU A 151 -0.15 1.05 -20.19
CA GLU A 151 -1.39 1.76 -20.52
C GLU A 151 -2.54 0.79 -20.76
N ALA A 152 -2.28 -0.32 -21.44
CA ALA A 152 -3.27 -1.37 -21.64
C ALA A 152 -3.62 -2.07 -20.32
N ALA A 153 -2.65 -2.30 -19.43
CA ALA A 153 -2.91 -2.89 -18.10
C ALA A 153 -3.86 -2.02 -17.27
N SER A 154 -3.81 -0.69 -17.43
CA SER A 154 -4.71 0.24 -16.72
C SER A 154 -6.19 0.02 -17.05
N GLU A 155 -6.52 -0.55 -18.21
CA GLU A 155 -7.89 -0.89 -18.60
C GLU A 155 -8.48 -2.02 -17.72
N ALA A 156 -7.63 -2.91 -17.20
CA ALA A 156 -8.04 -3.96 -16.25
C ALA A 156 -8.14 -3.44 -14.81
N PHE A 157 -7.58 -2.27 -14.51
CA PHE A 157 -7.50 -1.75 -13.14
C PHE A 157 -8.88 -1.57 -12.49
N ALA A 158 -9.87 -1.06 -13.24
CA ALA A 158 -11.23 -0.90 -12.73
C ALA A 158 -11.86 -2.23 -12.27
N LEU A 159 -11.59 -3.33 -13.00
CA LEU A 159 -12.05 -4.66 -12.61
C LEU A 159 -11.34 -5.13 -11.34
N VAL A 160 -10.02 -4.98 -11.28
CA VAL A 160 -9.23 -5.36 -10.10
C VAL A 160 -9.65 -4.58 -8.87
N GLN A 161 -9.78 -3.25 -8.98
CA GLN A 161 -10.18 -2.37 -7.89
C GLN A 161 -11.58 -2.73 -7.34
N ALA A 162 -12.53 -3.02 -8.23
CA ALA A 162 -13.89 -3.39 -7.83
C ALA A 162 -13.96 -4.76 -7.14
N THR A 163 -12.99 -5.63 -7.38
CA THR A 163 -12.97 -7.01 -6.87
C THR A 163 -12.00 -7.22 -5.70
N ALA A 164 -11.06 -6.32 -5.49
CA ALA A 164 -9.99 -6.48 -4.50
C ALA A 164 -10.48 -6.58 -3.05
N ASN A 165 -11.52 -5.83 -2.70
CA ASN A 165 -12.07 -5.79 -1.33
C ASN A 165 -13.18 -6.82 -1.09
N ASP A 166 -13.57 -7.59 -2.09
CA ASP A 166 -14.54 -8.66 -1.97
C ASP A 166 -13.82 -10.01 -1.86
N PRO A 167 -13.92 -10.72 -0.71
CA PRO A 167 -13.21 -12.00 -0.49
C PRO A 167 -13.54 -13.07 -1.53
N LEU A 168 -14.74 -13.05 -2.11
CA LEU A 168 -15.13 -14.01 -3.13
C LEU A 168 -14.38 -13.73 -4.43
N TRP A 169 -14.41 -12.49 -4.91
CA TRP A 169 -13.81 -12.12 -6.19
C TRP A 169 -12.29 -12.12 -6.14
N SER A 170 -11.69 -11.67 -5.04
CA SER A 170 -10.23 -11.72 -4.83
C SER A 170 -9.70 -13.15 -4.79
N ALA A 171 -10.50 -14.11 -4.28
CA ALA A 171 -10.16 -15.52 -4.33
C ALA A 171 -10.47 -16.18 -5.68
N PHE A 172 -11.37 -15.59 -6.48
CA PHE A 172 -11.86 -16.18 -7.73
C PHE A 172 -10.96 -15.86 -8.93
N ILE A 173 -10.50 -14.61 -9.06
CA ILE A 173 -9.72 -14.16 -10.22
C ILE A 173 -8.26 -14.59 -10.05
N ASP A 174 -7.75 -15.32 -11.04
CA ASP A 174 -6.33 -15.71 -11.10
C ASP A 174 -5.55 -14.81 -12.05
N GLN A 175 -6.05 -14.66 -13.30
CA GLN A 175 -5.40 -13.85 -14.31
C GLN A 175 -6.43 -13.03 -15.10
N ILE A 176 -5.98 -11.90 -15.63
CA ILE A 176 -6.73 -11.04 -16.53
C ILE A 176 -5.86 -10.84 -17.77
N GLU A 177 -6.35 -11.24 -18.94
CA GLU A 177 -5.71 -10.98 -20.22
C GLU A 177 -6.33 -9.75 -20.87
N VAL A 178 -5.55 -8.72 -21.09
CA VAL A 178 -5.98 -7.51 -21.81
C VAL A 178 -5.75 -7.74 -23.29
N LYS A 179 -6.84 -7.73 -24.07
CA LYS A 179 -6.84 -7.81 -25.52
C LYS A 179 -6.93 -6.42 -26.14
N GLY A 180 -6.71 -6.33 -27.43
CA GLY A 180 -6.86 -5.05 -28.12
C GLY A 180 -8.22 -4.40 -27.86
N ALA A 181 -8.27 -3.07 -27.85
CA ALA A 181 -9.48 -2.25 -27.64
C ALA A 181 -10.15 -2.41 -26.26
N GLY A 182 -9.39 -2.71 -25.21
CA GLY A 182 -9.93 -2.75 -23.85
C GLY A 182 -10.78 -3.96 -23.50
N GLU A 183 -10.73 -5.00 -24.32
CA GLU A 183 -11.41 -6.25 -24.03
C GLU A 183 -10.62 -7.09 -23.02
N LEU A 184 -11.29 -7.55 -21.99
CA LEU A 184 -10.73 -8.36 -20.92
C LEU A 184 -11.22 -9.82 -21.03
N ASP A 185 -10.30 -10.75 -20.97
CA ASP A 185 -10.59 -12.14 -20.66
C ASP A 185 -10.13 -12.43 -19.22
N VAL A 186 -10.98 -13.03 -18.41
CA VAL A 186 -10.64 -13.42 -17.03
C VAL A 186 -10.42 -14.93 -16.97
N VAL A 187 -9.34 -15.32 -16.32
CA VAL A 187 -9.04 -16.73 -15.99
C VAL A 187 -9.36 -16.93 -14.50
N PRO A 188 -10.35 -17.76 -14.18
CA PRO A 188 -10.70 -18.04 -12.80
C PRO A 188 -9.80 -19.10 -12.17
N ARG A 189 -9.68 -19.10 -10.84
CA ARG A 189 -9.02 -20.17 -10.07
C ARG A 189 -9.87 -21.45 -10.00
N ILE A 190 -11.17 -21.33 -10.25
CA ILE A 190 -12.13 -22.44 -10.16
C ILE A 190 -12.80 -22.64 -11.49
N GLY A 191 -12.75 -23.87 -12.00
CA GLY A 191 -13.28 -24.24 -13.33
C GLY A 191 -12.23 -24.09 -14.42
N ALA A 192 -12.57 -24.59 -15.62
CA ALA A 192 -11.65 -24.60 -16.79
C ALA A 192 -11.97 -23.53 -17.83
N ALA A 193 -13.08 -22.80 -17.67
CA ALA A 193 -13.57 -21.85 -18.66
C ALA A 193 -12.82 -20.52 -18.61
N ARG A 194 -12.39 -20.01 -19.78
CA ARG A 194 -12.03 -18.60 -19.92
C ARG A 194 -13.30 -17.75 -19.96
N ILE A 195 -13.31 -16.64 -19.28
CA ILE A 195 -14.45 -15.73 -19.18
C ILE A 195 -14.18 -14.52 -20.06
N ALA A 196 -14.91 -14.41 -21.18
CA ALA A 196 -14.93 -13.20 -21.98
C ALA A 196 -15.71 -12.12 -21.22
N PHE A 197 -14.99 -11.29 -20.46
CA PHE A 197 -15.58 -10.23 -19.66
C PHE A 197 -15.95 -9.02 -20.53
N GLY A 198 -15.17 -8.76 -21.59
CA GLY A 198 -15.30 -7.59 -22.45
C GLY A 198 -14.79 -6.33 -21.73
N ASP A 199 -15.43 -5.19 -21.97
CA ASP A 199 -15.06 -3.91 -21.35
C ASP A 199 -15.43 -3.85 -19.83
N THR A 200 -15.04 -2.78 -19.16
CA THR A 200 -15.36 -2.54 -17.76
C THR A 200 -16.70 -1.80 -17.56
N GLN A 201 -17.46 -1.58 -18.64
CA GLN A 201 -18.80 -1.02 -18.50
C GLN A 201 -19.77 -2.02 -17.86
N ARG A 202 -20.70 -1.50 -17.04
CA ARG A 202 -21.70 -2.35 -16.33
C ARG A 202 -21.05 -3.48 -15.52
N LEU A 203 -19.92 -3.20 -14.92
CA LEU A 203 -19.07 -4.15 -14.21
C LEU A 203 -19.85 -4.96 -13.16
N GLU A 204 -20.61 -4.29 -12.29
CA GLU A 204 -21.44 -4.96 -11.28
C GLU A 204 -22.45 -5.94 -11.89
N LYS A 205 -23.09 -5.56 -13.01
CA LYS A 205 -24.03 -6.44 -13.71
C LYS A 205 -23.32 -7.70 -14.25
N LYS A 206 -22.12 -7.55 -14.79
CA LYS A 206 -21.33 -8.66 -15.31
C LYS A 206 -20.87 -9.59 -14.18
N LEU A 207 -20.39 -9.03 -13.07
CA LEU A 207 -20.03 -9.81 -11.89
C LEU A 207 -21.24 -10.55 -11.31
N ASN A 208 -22.39 -9.92 -11.18
CA ASN A 208 -23.60 -10.57 -10.72
C ASN A 208 -24.06 -11.72 -11.63
N LYS A 209 -24.01 -11.53 -12.95
CA LYS A 209 -24.32 -12.62 -13.92
C LYS A 209 -23.35 -13.80 -13.75
N LEU A 210 -22.09 -13.49 -13.58
CA LEU A 210 -21.05 -14.49 -13.37
C LEU A 210 -21.27 -15.25 -12.06
N LEU A 211 -21.60 -14.55 -10.98
CA LEU A 211 -21.89 -15.15 -9.68
C LEU A 211 -23.06 -16.12 -9.77
N VAL A 212 -24.18 -15.71 -10.37
CA VAL A 212 -25.36 -16.56 -10.56
C VAL A 212 -25.01 -17.82 -11.38
N PHE A 213 -24.27 -17.64 -12.48
CA PHE A 213 -23.82 -18.75 -13.31
C PHE A 213 -22.96 -19.74 -12.52
N TYR A 214 -21.96 -19.25 -11.79
CA TYR A 214 -21.07 -20.12 -11.01
C TYR A 214 -21.79 -20.82 -9.87
N THR A 215 -22.62 -20.13 -9.11
CA THR A 215 -23.40 -20.72 -8.00
C THR A 215 -24.23 -21.90 -8.50
N GLU A 216 -24.98 -21.72 -9.61
CA GLU A 216 -25.82 -22.76 -10.18
C GLU A 216 -25.03 -23.99 -10.69
N HIS A 217 -23.86 -23.75 -11.27
CA HIS A 217 -23.06 -24.82 -11.90
C HIS A 217 -22.10 -25.51 -10.92
N VAL A 218 -21.67 -24.83 -9.84
CA VAL A 218 -20.94 -25.45 -8.73
C VAL A 218 -21.81 -26.48 -8.03
N GLU A 219 -23.05 -26.14 -7.72
CA GLU A 219 -23.98 -27.06 -7.07
C GLU A 219 -24.25 -28.32 -7.91
N ARG A 220 -24.20 -28.19 -9.25
CA ARG A 220 -24.38 -29.30 -10.19
C ARG A 220 -23.09 -30.08 -10.48
N GLY A 221 -21.93 -29.63 -9.97
CA GLY A 221 -20.62 -30.28 -10.21
C GLY A 221 -20.14 -30.28 -11.66
N ASN A 222 -20.59 -29.32 -12.48
CA ASN A 222 -20.36 -29.33 -13.94
C ASN A 222 -19.60 -28.12 -14.50
N LEU A 223 -18.83 -27.42 -13.69
CA LEU A 223 -18.05 -26.26 -14.12
C LEU A 223 -17.01 -26.58 -15.22
N ASN A 224 -16.40 -27.76 -15.15
CA ASN A 224 -15.32 -28.15 -16.06
C ASN A 224 -15.77 -28.55 -17.46
N VAL A 225 -17.07 -28.59 -17.72
CA VAL A 225 -17.59 -28.88 -19.05
C VAL A 225 -17.55 -27.67 -20.00
N TYR A 226 -17.33 -26.47 -19.44
CA TYR A 226 -17.31 -25.23 -20.19
C TYR A 226 -15.90 -24.84 -20.56
N LYS A 227 -15.74 -24.43 -21.83
CA LYS A 227 -14.49 -23.89 -22.39
C LYS A 227 -14.44 -22.38 -22.31
N ARG A 228 -15.57 -21.72 -22.54
CA ARG A 228 -15.71 -20.25 -22.57
C ARG A 228 -17.06 -19.83 -22.00
N ILE A 229 -17.03 -18.78 -21.22
CA ILE A 229 -18.22 -18.09 -20.69
C ILE A 229 -18.14 -16.65 -21.20
N ASP A 230 -19.18 -16.18 -21.87
CA ASP A 230 -19.23 -14.87 -22.49
C ASP A 230 -20.22 -13.97 -21.73
N LEU A 231 -19.73 -12.87 -21.18
CA LEU A 231 -20.48 -11.88 -20.42
C LEU A 231 -20.76 -10.59 -21.19
N THR A 232 -20.29 -10.49 -22.43
CA THR A 232 -20.41 -9.27 -23.24
C THR A 232 -21.86 -8.94 -23.61
N PHE A 233 -22.73 -9.95 -23.70
CA PHE A 233 -24.16 -9.78 -23.95
C PHE A 233 -24.87 -9.12 -22.78
N ALA A 234 -25.80 -8.20 -23.06
CA ALA A 234 -26.41 -7.34 -22.04
C ALA A 234 -27.15 -8.14 -20.94
N ASP A 235 -27.99 -9.09 -21.33
CA ASP A 235 -28.96 -9.71 -20.43
C ASP A 235 -28.86 -11.26 -20.36
N GLN A 236 -27.80 -11.82 -20.93
CA GLN A 236 -27.58 -13.27 -20.93
C GLN A 236 -26.11 -13.63 -20.70
N VAL A 237 -25.87 -14.87 -20.28
CA VAL A 237 -24.56 -15.50 -20.25
C VAL A 237 -24.56 -16.58 -21.33
N VAL A 238 -23.57 -16.52 -22.24
CA VAL A 238 -23.42 -17.54 -23.28
C VAL A 238 -22.25 -18.44 -22.90
N ALA A 239 -22.50 -19.71 -22.69
CA ALA A 239 -21.47 -20.67 -22.29
C ALA A 239 -21.23 -21.71 -23.38
N GLN A 240 -19.99 -21.83 -23.82
CA GLN A 240 -19.55 -22.83 -24.80
C GLN A 240 -18.94 -24.02 -24.07
N ARG A 241 -19.42 -25.23 -24.41
CA ARG A 241 -18.88 -26.49 -23.85
C ARG A 241 -17.70 -27.00 -24.66
N TYR A 242 -16.86 -27.81 -24.01
CA TYR A 242 -16.00 -28.75 -24.74
C TYR A 242 -16.89 -29.77 -25.50
N TYR A 243 -16.44 -30.25 -26.62
CA TYR A 243 -17.12 -31.30 -27.37
C TYR A 243 -16.91 -32.67 -26.72
#